data_734b2fcab7a5aed466f458e9845694ce
#
_entry.id   734b2fcab7a5aed466f458e9845694ce
#
_cell.length_a   1.000
_cell.length_b   1.000
_cell.length_c   1.000
_cell.angle_alpha   90.00
_cell.angle_beta   90.00
_cell.angle_gamma   90.00
#
_symmetry.space_group_name_H-M   'P 1'
#
loop_
_entity.id
_entity.type
_entity.pdbx_description
1 polymer ?
#
loop_
_entity_poly.entity_id
_entity_poly.type
_entity_poly.pdbx_seq_one_letter_code
_entity_poly.pdbx_strand_id
1 'polypeptide(L)'
;MTTLDEKSIYGPVTSWQTDFDHADPSYNENAHAIWSELRGTCPVAHTERYGGTWLPVTHDLVHEIAYDTEHFSSRGVVVATAKPSDLPDAIPAPIGGAPPITSDPPFHQDARRILLPAFSPKTIDLWEPEIRLLCRELIADMKTVDVVDAATQFAQHIPVNVIARMLGFPPEDGEKFRGFVHDVLEAINLEPGKRAEAFMALDAYIAKQVQDHIDNPRDDLTNFLLNAKIYDQPLSLQHVGGSIILLLIAGIDTTWSAIGSSLWHLATNPVDRRRLVDNPALMPTAIEEFLRAYAPVTMARVVKDDYNFHGNEMKQNDWVLLPFPAANRDPKEFENADQVLIDREVNRHAAFGLGIHRCLGSNLARLELRVAVEEFLAAFPDFELAPDEVVKWSVGQIRGPRELPVRINARTL
;
A
#
# COMPACT_ATOMS: atom_id res chain seq x y z
N MET A 1 -7.98 -23.43 1.69
CA MET A 1 -6.92 -22.70 1.00
C MET A 1 -7.32 -22.62 -0.45
N THR A 2 -7.93 -21.52 -0.84
CA THR A 2 -8.43 -21.31 -2.20
C THR A 2 -7.27 -20.75 -3.00
N THR A 3 -6.81 -21.51 -3.96
CA THR A 3 -5.91 -21.03 -5.02
C THR A 3 -6.64 -19.89 -5.71
N LEU A 4 -6.04 -18.71 -5.76
CA LEU A 4 -6.55 -17.55 -6.50
C LEU A 4 -6.51 -17.80 -8.01
N ASP A 5 -7.36 -18.70 -8.47
CA ASP A 5 -7.76 -18.86 -9.87
C ASP A 5 -8.91 -17.87 -10.17
N GLU A 6 -8.81 -16.65 -9.64
CA GLU A 6 -9.82 -15.61 -9.83
C GLU A 6 -9.63 -14.96 -11.20
N LYS A 7 -10.30 -15.55 -12.18
CA LYS A 7 -10.46 -14.92 -13.50
C LYS A 7 -11.19 -13.60 -13.34
N SER A 8 -10.69 -12.56 -14.01
CA SER A 8 -11.38 -11.28 -14.12
C SER A 8 -12.86 -11.50 -14.49
N ILE A 9 -13.76 -10.78 -13.82
CA ILE A 9 -15.21 -10.80 -14.13
C ILE A 9 -15.51 -10.32 -15.55
N TYR A 10 -14.57 -9.62 -16.20
CA TYR A 10 -14.69 -9.09 -17.56
C TYR A 10 -14.14 -10.02 -18.65
N GLY A 11 -13.62 -11.20 -18.28
CA GLY A 11 -12.93 -12.09 -19.20
C GLY A 11 -11.48 -11.64 -19.54
N PRO A 12 -10.78 -12.38 -20.41
CA PRO A 12 -9.39 -12.11 -20.73
C PRO A 12 -9.20 -10.75 -21.39
N VAL A 13 -8.07 -10.10 -21.09
CA VAL A 13 -7.66 -8.84 -21.72
C VAL A 13 -7.34 -9.07 -23.20
N THR A 14 -7.90 -8.24 -24.06
CA THR A 14 -7.69 -8.31 -25.52
C THR A 14 -6.69 -7.26 -26.01
N SER A 15 -6.52 -6.16 -25.28
CA SER A 15 -5.61 -5.07 -25.61
C SER A 15 -5.26 -4.28 -24.35
N TRP A 16 -3.98 -4.10 -24.07
CA TRP A 16 -3.56 -3.24 -22.96
C TRP A 16 -3.84 -1.75 -23.17
N GLN A 17 -4.07 -1.32 -24.41
CA GLN A 17 -4.38 0.07 -24.74
C GLN A 17 -5.85 0.42 -24.56
N THR A 18 -6.77 -0.52 -24.85
CA THR A 18 -8.21 -0.25 -24.97
C THR A 18 -9.13 -1.20 -24.19
N ASP A 19 -8.56 -2.22 -23.53
CA ASP A 19 -9.32 -3.24 -22.79
C ASP A 19 -8.50 -3.78 -21.60
N PHE A 20 -7.64 -2.93 -20.99
CA PHE A 20 -6.82 -3.38 -19.86
C PHE A 20 -7.66 -3.72 -18.63
N ASP A 21 -7.13 -4.63 -17.84
CA ASP A 21 -7.63 -4.97 -16.51
C ASP A 21 -6.48 -4.98 -15.51
N HIS A 22 -6.48 -4.03 -14.58
CA HIS A 22 -5.43 -3.92 -13.57
C HIS A 22 -5.52 -5.02 -12.49
N ALA A 23 -6.64 -5.76 -12.42
CA ALA A 23 -6.83 -6.91 -11.54
C ALA A 23 -6.55 -8.25 -12.25
N ASP A 24 -6.26 -8.25 -13.56
CA ASP A 24 -5.88 -9.48 -14.27
C ASP A 24 -4.51 -9.98 -13.79
N PRO A 25 -4.36 -11.27 -13.43
CA PRO A 25 -3.07 -11.83 -13.01
C PRO A 25 -1.94 -11.57 -14.02
N SER A 26 -2.23 -11.60 -15.34
CA SER A 26 -1.23 -11.34 -16.38
C SER A 26 -0.74 -9.88 -16.39
N TYR A 27 -1.55 -8.92 -15.90
CA TYR A 27 -1.08 -7.56 -15.67
C TYR A 27 0.03 -7.51 -14.62
N ASN A 28 -0.17 -8.19 -13.49
CA ASN A 28 0.83 -8.19 -12.43
C ASN A 28 2.12 -8.95 -12.82
N GLU A 29 2.00 -10.05 -13.54
CA GLU A 29 3.14 -10.84 -14.00
C GLU A 29 3.98 -10.05 -15.02
N ASN A 30 3.33 -9.29 -15.91
CA ASN A 30 3.96 -8.61 -17.04
C ASN A 30 3.95 -7.08 -16.92
N ALA A 31 3.67 -6.53 -15.75
CA ALA A 31 3.44 -5.10 -15.55
C ALA A 31 4.54 -4.21 -16.13
N HIS A 32 5.81 -4.55 -15.94
CA HIS A 32 6.93 -3.76 -16.46
C HIS A 32 6.96 -3.73 -18.00
N ALA A 33 6.71 -4.86 -18.65
CA ALA A 33 6.66 -4.94 -20.12
C ALA A 33 5.46 -4.14 -20.66
N ILE A 34 4.29 -4.30 -20.03
CA ILE A 34 3.06 -3.58 -20.37
C ILE A 34 3.26 -2.07 -20.25
N TRP A 35 3.79 -1.59 -19.14
CA TRP A 35 4.04 -0.15 -18.97
C TRP A 35 5.08 0.38 -19.94
N SER A 36 6.13 -0.39 -20.25
CA SER A 36 7.15 -0.01 -21.22
C SER A 36 6.56 0.12 -22.63
N GLU A 37 5.72 -0.83 -23.03
CA GLU A 37 5.01 -0.79 -24.31
C GLU A 37 4.05 0.43 -24.37
N LEU A 38 3.21 0.60 -23.34
CA LEU A 38 2.23 1.69 -23.28
C LEU A 38 2.91 3.07 -23.30
N ARG A 39 4.05 3.25 -22.61
CA ARG A 39 4.80 4.53 -22.68
C ARG A 39 5.19 4.91 -24.09
N GLY A 40 5.48 3.95 -24.95
CA GLY A 40 5.87 4.18 -26.34
C GLY A 40 4.70 4.31 -27.33
N THR A 41 3.53 3.76 -27.00
CA THR A 41 2.41 3.62 -27.94
C THR A 41 1.13 4.33 -27.51
N CYS A 42 0.79 4.27 -26.22
CA CYS A 42 -0.45 4.83 -25.65
C CYS A 42 -0.22 5.20 -24.18
N PRO A 43 0.44 6.35 -23.89
CA PRO A 43 0.82 6.70 -22.51
C PRO A 43 -0.35 6.98 -21.58
N VAL A 44 -1.58 7.10 -22.09
CA VAL A 44 -2.84 7.15 -21.35
C VAL A 44 -3.77 6.11 -21.95
N ALA A 45 -3.72 4.88 -21.46
CA ALA A 45 -4.60 3.81 -21.90
C ALA A 45 -6.01 3.96 -21.31
N HIS A 46 -7.03 3.42 -21.99
CA HIS A 46 -8.42 3.46 -21.54
C HIS A 46 -9.08 2.09 -21.64
N THR A 47 -10.02 1.80 -20.76
CA THR A 47 -10.87 0.63 -20.81
C THR A 47 -12.29 0.98 -20.37
N GLU A 48 -13.30 0.32 -20.94
CA GLU A 48 -14.69 0.43 -20.49
C GLU A 48 -14.96 -0.41 -19.21
N ARG A 49 -13.99 -1.22 -18.78
CA ARG A 49 -14.10 -2.00 -17.56
C ARG A 49 -14.24 -1.06 -16.35
N TYR A 50 -14.94 -1.51 -15.33
CA TYR A 50 -15.22 -0.74 -14.10
C TYR A 50 -16.03 0.55 -14.34
N GLY A 51 -16.71 0.66 -15.49
CA GLY A 51 -17.51 1.82 -15.87
C GLY A 51 -16.72 2.97 -16.51
N GLY A 52 -15.55 2.68 -17.04
CA GLY A 52 -14.61 3.64 -17.65
C GLY A 52 -13.41 3.89 -16.72
N THR A 53 -12.22 3.47 -17.17
CA THR A 53 -11.01 3.58 -16.39
C THR A 53 -9.82 3.98 -17.27
N TRP A 54 -9.05 4.98 -16.83
CA TRP A 54 -7.86 5.50 -17.48
C TRP A 54 -6.59 5.04 -16.77
N LEU A 55 -5.54 4.72 -17.52
CA LEU A 55 -4.24 4.27 -17.02
C LEU A 55 -3.11 5.12 -17.60
N PRO A 56 -2.72 6.24 -16.98
CA PRO A 56 -1.51 6.97 -17.32
C PRO A 56 -0.28 6.17 -16.86
N VAL A 57 0.76 6.05 -17.69
CA VAL A 57 1.93 5.20 -17.37
C VAL A 57 3.27 5.94 -17.39
N THR A 58 3.27 7.27 -17.53
CA THR A 58 4.48 8.08 -17.40
C THR A 58 4.54 8.82 -16.08
N HIS A 59 5.74 9.15 -15.60
CA HIS A 59 5.92 9.91 -14.37
C HIS A 59 5.21 11.26 -14.43
N ASP A 60 5.37 12.03 -15.54
CA ASP A 60 4.79 13.37 -15.68
C ASP A 60 3.27 13.35 -15.62
N LEU A 61 2.61 12.41 -16.33
CA LEU A 61 1.15 12.31 -16.34
C LEU A 61 0.59 11.91 -14.98
N VAL A 62 1.24 10.95 -14.30
CA VAL A 62 0.85 10.54 -12.94
C VAL A 62 1.04 11.71 -11.96
N HIS A 63 2.13 12.47 -12.11
CA HIS A 63 2.40 13.66 -11.30
C HIS A 63 1.32 14.72 -11.51
N GLU A 64 1.02 15.08 -12.76
CA GLU A 64 0.01 16.09 -13.09
C GLU A 64 -1.34 15.74 -12.48
N ILE A 65 -1.84 14.52 -12.69
CA ILE A 65 -3.13 14.08 -12.13
C ILE A 65 -3.11 14.08 -10.59
N ALA A 66 -2.00 13.67 -9.96
CA ALA A 66 -1.90 13.61 -8.50
C ALA A 66 -1.96 15.00 -7.83
N TYR A 67 -1.56 16.06 -8.55
CA TYR A 67 -1.59 17.45 -8.06
C TYR A 67 -2.85 18.21 -8.46
N ASP A 68 -3.55 17.76 -9.50
CA ASP A 68 -4.77 18.41 -9.99
C ASP A 68 -6.00 17.98 -9.16
N THR A 69 -6.29 18.78 -8.14
CA THR A 69 -7.48 18.58 -7.30
C THR A 69 -8.72 19.30 -7.84
N GLU A 70 -8.60 20.06 -8.93
CA GLU A 70 -9.73 20.70 -9.58
C GLU A 70 -10.52 19.71 -10.41
N HIS A 71 -9.83 18.89 -11.22
CA HIS A 71 -10.47 17.94 -12.12
C HIS A 71 -10.58 16.52 -11.55
N PHE A 72 -9.71 16.14 -10.60
CA PHE A 72 -9.64 14.79 -10.05
C PHE A 72 -9.94 14.73 -8.55
N SER A 73 -11.02 14.05 -8.19
CA SER A 73 -11.48 13.88 -6.81
C SER A 73 -10.86 12.63 -6.16
N SER A 74 -10.60 12.73 -4.87
CA SER A 74 -10.21 11.60 -4.02
C SER A 74 -11.39 10.90 -3.34
N ARG A 75 -12.64 11.20 -3.70
CA ARG A 75 -13.83 10.53 -3.13
C ARG A 75 -13.84 9.01 -3.36
N GLY A 76 -13.13 8.53 -4.37
CA GLY A 76 -12.85 7.14 -4.65
C GLY A 76 -11.35 6.96 -4.90
N VAL A 77 -10.70 6.08 -4.12
CA VAL A 77 -9.25 5.85 -4.18
C VAL A 77 -8.89 4.40 -4.50
N VAL A 78 -9.88 3.51 -4.43
CA VAL A 78 -9.79 2.10 -4.83
C VAL A 78 -10.85 1.84 -5.87
N VAL A 79 -10.42 1.39 -7.05
CA VAL A 79 -11.35 1.00 -8.12
C VAL A 79 -12.16 -0.19 -7.66
N ALA A 80 -13.46 -0.12 -7.84
CA ALA A 80 -14.41 -1.16 -7.48
C ALA A 80 -15.34 -1.44 -8.65
N THR A 81 -16.08 -2.55 -8.57
CA THR A 81 -17.12 -2.88 -9.54
C THR A 81 -18.30 -1.88 -9.54
N ALA A 82 -18.47 -1.15 -8.44
CA ALA A 82 -19.41 -0.04 -8.37
C ALA A 82 -18.93 1.14 -9.24
N LYS A 83 -19.84 1.76 -9.97
CA LYS A 83 -19.51 2.97 -10.73
C LYS A 83 -19.12 4.11 -9.78
N PRO A 84 -18.18 4.97 -10.17
CA PRO A 84 -17.85 6.15 -9.38
C PRO A 84 -19.01 7.08 -9.08
N SER A 85 -20.02 7.13 -9.96
CA SER A 85 -21.28 7.88 -9.75
C SER A 85 -22.07 7.44 -8.51
N ASP A 86 -21.89 6.19 -8.09
CA ASP A 86 -22.60 5.62 -6.94
C ASP A 86 -21.86 5.91 -5.61
N LEU A 87 -20.66 6.49 -5.68
CA LEU A 87 -19.92 6.91 -4.49
C LEU A 87 -20.46 8.24 -3.95
N PRO A 88 -20.55 8.38 -2.62
CA PRO A 88 -20.97 9.65 -2.04
C PRO A 88 -19.98 10.76 -2.37
N ASP A 89 -20.48 11.99 -2.46
CA ASP A 89 -19.61 13.16 -2.59
C ASP A 89 -18.63 13.23 -1.40
N ALA A 90 -17.41 13.71 -1.65
CA ALA A 90 -16.34 13.83 -0.65
C ALA A 90 -16.60 14.98 0.34
N ILE A 91 -17.79 15.07 0.89
CA ILE A 91 -18.22 16.10 1.83
C ILE A 91 -18.09 15.58 3.26
N PRO A 92 -17.77 16.44 4.24
CA PRO A 92 -16.91 16.13 5.38
C PRO A 92 -17.25 14.79 6.01
N ALA A 93 -16.33 13.83 5.86
CA ALA A 93 -16.43 12.46 6.34
C ALA A 93 -17.80 11.81 6.00
N PRO A 94 -18.09 11.51 4.72
CA PRO A 94 -19.30 10.80 4.35
C PRO A 94 -19.37 9.45 5.08
N ILE A 95 -20.57 8.91 5.24
CA ILE A 95 -20.76 7.55 5.77
C ILE A 95 -19.92 6.60 4.93
N GLY A 96 -19.01 5.85 5.58
CA GLY A 96 -18.02 4.98 4.92
C GLY A 96 -16.79 5.72 4.36
N GLY A 97 -16.67 7.03 4.57
CA GLY A 97 -15.45 7.77 4.21
C GLY A 97 -14.30 7.47 5.14
N ALA A 98 -13.07 7.55 4.62
CA ALA A 98 -11.82 7.34 5.34
C ALA A 98 -10.96 8.62 5.30
N PRO A 99 -11.31 9.67 6.10
CA PRO A 99 -10.57 10.92 6.08
C PRO A 99 -9.13 10.72 6.62
N PRO A 100 -8.13 11.39 6.03
CA PRO A 100 -8.20 12.37 4.94
C PRO A 100 -8.11 11.77 3.52
N ILE A 101 -7.94 10.45 3.33
CA ILE A 101 -7.62 9.89 2.01
C ILE A 101 -8.78 10.03 1.01
N THR A 102 -10.03 9.94 1.49
CA THR A 102 -11.24 10.11 0.67
C THR A 102 -11.78 11.54 0.69
N SER A 103 -10.97 12.51 1.10
CA SER A 103 -11.39 13.92 1.24
C SER A 103 -10.70 14.80 0.21
N ASP A 104 -11.45 15.75 -0.33
CA ASP A 104 -10.93 16.81 -1.20
C ASP A 104 -10.73 18.14 -0.44
N PRO A 105 -9.95 19.10 -0.98
CA PRO A 105 -9.88 20.45 -0.41
C PRO A 105 -11.26 21.14 -0.36
N PRO A 106 -11.52 22.00 0.63
CA PRO A 106 -10.60 22.43 1.68
C PRO A 106 -10.50 21.48 2.89
N PHE A 107 -11.47 20.58 3.08
CA PHE A 107 -11.58 19.72 4.26
C PHE A 107 -10.38 18.77 4.45
N HIS A 108 -9.81 18.27 3.35
CA HIS A 108 -8.64 17.38 3.39
C HIS A 108 -7.50 17.92 4.27
N GLN A 109 -7.17 19.23 4.14
CA GLN A 109 -6.03 19.80 4.84
C GLN A 109 -6.24 19.80 6.36
N ASP A 110 -7.46 20.09 6.80
CA ASP A 110 -7.78 20.15 8.23
C ASP A 110 -7.83 18.75 8.84
N ALA A 111 -8.46 17.79 8.16
CA ALA A 111 -8.46 16.39 8.59
C ALA A 111 -7.04 15.80 8.63
N ARG A 112 -6.19 16.08 7.63
CA ARG A 112 -4.81 15.64 7.60
C ARG A 112 -3.97 16.24 8.72
N ARG A 113 -4.15 17.52 9.03
CA ARG A 113 -3.40 18.23 10.08
C ARG A 113 -3.54 17.57 11.45
N ILE A 114 -4.69 16.97 11.74
CA ILE A 114 -4.94 16.27 13.02
C ILE A 114 -3.97 15.09 13.18
N LEU A 115 -3.72 14.33 12.13
CA LEU A 115 -2.89 13.10 12.19
C LEU A 115 -1.38 13.38 12.11
N LEU A 116 -0.95 14.54 11.55
CA LEU A 116 0.47 14.84 11.34
C LEU A 116 1.37 14.66 12.56
N PRO A 117 0.98 15.07 13.78
CA PRO A 117 1.85 14.93 14.96
C PRO A 117 2.20 13.48 15.28
N ALA A 118 1.25 12.55 15.12
CA ALA A 118 1.44 11.13 15.41
C ALA A 118 2.43 10.46 14.44
N PHE A 119 2.55 10.99 13.21
CA PHE A 119 3.44 10.46 12.17
C PHE A 119 4.67 11.34 11.90
N SER A 120 4.97 12.28 12.80
CA SER A 120 6.18 13.10 12.68
C SER A 120 7.44 12.23 12.86
N PRO A 121 8.58 12.58 12.22
CA PRO A 121 9.82 11.81 12.38
C PRO A 121 10.17 11.55 13.85
N LYS A 122 10.10 12.61 14.69
CA LYS A 122 10.41 12.52 16.11
C LYS A 122 9.53 11.51 16.86
N THR A 123 8.24 11.45 16.53
CA THR A 123 7.30 10.52 17.16
C THR A 123 7.55 9.10 16.68
N ILE A 124 7.81 8.95 15.39
CA ILE A 124 8.05 7.64 14.77
C ILE A 124 9.37 7.02 15.23
N ASP A 125 10.43 7.82 15.39
CA ASP A 125 11.73 7.31 15.87
C ASP A 125 11.63 6.62 17.24
N LEU A 126 10.64 6.96 18.07
CA LEU A 126 10.40 6.31 19.36
C LEU A 126 9.95 4.85 19.24
N TRP A 127 9.44 4.44 18.09
CA TRP A 127 8.98 3.07 17.84
C TRP A 127 10.10 2.10 17.44
N GLU A 128 11.29 2.59 17.09
CA GLU A 128 12.39 1.73 16.62
C GLU A 128 12.74 0.60 17.59
N PRO A 129 12.93 0.82 18.91
CA PRO A 129 13.28 -0.25 19.82
C PRO A 129 12.22 -1.36 19.87
N GLU A 130 10.94 -0.99 19.79
CA GLU A 130 9.83 -1.93 19.85
C GLU A 130 9.70 -2.74 18.55
N ILE A 131 9.82 -2.09 17.39
CA ILE A 131 9.82 -2.76 16.09
C ILE A 131 11.00 -3.73 16.00
N ARG A 132 12.17 -3.33 16.48
CA ARG A 132 13.37 -4.17 16.50
C ARG A 132 13.22 -5.40 17.40
N LEU A 133 12.60 -5.22 18.58
CA LEU A 133 12.28 -6.33 19.47
C LEU A 133 11.31 -7.32 18.79
N LEU A 134 10.23 -6.82 18.21
CA LEU A 134 9.25 -7.64 17.48
C LEU A 134 9.92 -8.45 16.35
N CYS A 135 10.78 -7.81 15.54
CA CYS A 135 11.49 -8.51 14.47
C CYS A 135 12.35 -9.66 15.03
N ARG A 136 13.05 -9.44 16.15
CA ARG A 136 13.89 -10.48 16.78
C ARG A 136 13.07 -11.62 17.37
N GLU A 137 11.91 -11.35 17.93
CA GLU A 137 10.97 -12.37 18.41
C GLU A 137 10.49 -13.26 17.26
N LEU A 138 10.01 -12.67 16.17
CA LEU A 138 9.59 -13.39 14.96
C LEU A 138 10.74 -14.24 14.37
N ILE A 139 11.94 -13.69 14.31
CA ILE A 139 13.14 -14.39 13.81
C ILE A 139 13.51 -15.57 14.71
N ALA A 140 13.34 -15.46 16.03
CA ALA A 140 13.68 -16.54 16.96
C ALA A 140 12.87 -17.82 16.67
N ASP A 141 11.58 -17.66 16.33
CA ASP A 141 10.70 -18.79 15.99
C ASP A 141 11.10 -19.44 14.64
N MET A 142 11.65 -18.65 13.72
CA MET A 142 12.06 -19.12 12.38
C MET A 142 13.35 -19.93 12.41
N LYS A 143 14.26 -19.73 13.37
CA LYS A 143 15.58 -20.36 13.43
C LYS A 143 15.56 -21.90 13.57
N THR A 144 14.42 -22.47 13.86
CA THR A 144 14.27 -23.93 14.12
C THR A 144 14.04 -24.75 12.86
N VAL A 145 13.86 -24.13 11.70
CA VAL A 145 13.54 -24.78 10.43
C VAL A 145 14.49 -24.29 9.31
N ASP A 146 14.55 -25.02 8.22
CA ASP A 146 15.41 -24.68 7.08
C ASP A 146 14.71 -23.76 6.07
N VAL A 147 13.43 -23.97 5.85
CA VAL A 147 12.59 -23.16 4.94
C VAL A 147 11.48 -22.51 5.73
N VAL A 148 11.33 -21.20 5.51
CA VAL A 148 10.28 -20.38 6.10
C VAL A 148 9.56 -19.59 5.03
N ASP A 149 8.32 -19.19 5.30
CA ASP A 149 7.63 -18.19 4.49
C ASP A 149 7.89 -16.80 5.07
N ALA A 150 8.81 -16.06 4.46
CA ALA A 150 9.19 -14.73 4.93
C ALA A 150 8.06 -13.68 4.80
N ALA A 151 7.05 -13.91 3.96
CA ALA A 151 5.88 -13.03 3.86
C ALA A 151 4.92 -13.28 5.03
N THR A 152 4.51 -14.51 5.26
CA THR A 152 3.48 -14.85 6.25
C THR A 152 4.00 -15.02 7.67
N GLN A 153 5.27 -15.44 7.85
CA GLN A 153 5.85 -15.65 9.18
C GLN A 153 6.65 -14.46 9.70
N PHE A 154 6.96 -13.47 8.83
CA PHE A 154 7.74 -12.31 9.23
C PHE A 154 7.11 -10.99 8.76
N ALA A 155 7.12 -10.70 7.45
CA ALA A 155 6.81 -9.38 6.91
C ALA A 155 5.43 -8.86 7.31
N GLN A 156 4.40 -9.70 7.29
CA GLN A 156 3.02 -9.31 7.62
C GLN A 156 2.81 -8.96 9.09
N HIS A 157 3.56 -9.58 10.00
CA HIS A 157 3.36 -9.38 11.44
C HIS A 157 3.83 -8.03 11.93
N ILE A 158 4.83 -7.43 11.27
CA ILE A 158 5.45 -6.18 11.69
C ILE A 158 4.43 -5.04 11.65
N PRO A 159 3.87 -4.64 10.49
CA PRO A 159 2.93 -3.54 10.43
C PRO A 159 1.62 -3.81 11.19
N VAL A 160 1.15 -5.06 11.23
CA VAL A 160 -0.05 -5.44 11.99
C VAL A 160 0.12 -5.12 13.47
N ASN A 161 1.23 -5.54 14.07
CA ASN A 161 1.48 -5.31 15.50
C ASN A 161 1.72 -3.82 15.79
N VAL A 162 2.47 -3.12 14.95
CA VAL A 162 2.79 -1.71 15.15
C VAL A 162 1.52 -0.86 15.10
N ILE A 163 0.69 -1.01 14.07
CA ILE A 163 -0.53 -0.21 13.95
C ILE A 163 -1.56 -0.54 15.03
N ALA A 164 -1.69 -1.82 15.42
CA ALA A 164 -2.56 -2.21 16.52
C ALA A 164 -2.17 -1.51 17.83
N ARG A 165 -0.89 -1.50 18.15
CA ARG A 165 -0.36 -0.84 19.37
C ARG A 165 -0.51 0.68 19.30
N MET A 166 -0.26 1.30 18.14
CA MET A 166 -0.49 2.74 17.96
C MET A 166 -1.95 3.13 18.21
N LEU A 167 -2.88 2.28 17.79
CA LEU A 167 -4.33 2.48 17.97
C LEU A 167 -4.82 2.06 19.37
N GLY A 168 -4.00 1.42 20.19
CA GLY A 168 -4.41 0.86 21.49
C GLY A 168 -5.33 -0.35 21.37
N PHE A 169 -5.26 -1.07 20.24
CA PHE A 169 -6.07 -2.27 19.96
C PHE A 169 -5.37 -3.55 20.44
N PRO A 170 -6.14 -4.61 20.75
CA PRO A 170 -5.56 -5.88 21.16
C PRO A 170 -4.65 -6.46 20.07
N PRO A 171 -3.34 -6.70 20.36
CA PRO A 171 -2.44 -7.31 19.37
C PRO A 171 -2.87 -8.71 18.91
N GLU A 172 -3.59 -9.45 19.75
CA GLU A 172 -4.16 -10.76 19.45
C GLU A 172 -5.22 -10.73 18.35
N ASP A 173 -5.79 -9.57 18.03
CA ASP A 173 -6.72 -9.39 16.91
C ASP A 173 -6.02 -9.23 15.55
N GLY A 174 -4.69 -9.39 15.47
CA GLY A 174 -3.91 -9.25 14.25
C GLY A 174 -4.42 -10.09 13.07
N GLU A 175 -4.88 -11.33 13.34
CA GLU A 175 -5.50 -12.17 12.29
C GLU A 175 -6.79 -11.56 11.74
N LYS A 176 -7.61 -10.94 12.60
CA LYS A 176 -8.83 -10.25 12.16
C LYS A 176 -8.49 -9.04 11.30
N PHE A 177 -7.43 -8.28 11.68
CA PHE A 177 -6.99 -7.12 10.90
C PHE A 177 -6.54 -7.54 9.50
N ARG A 178 -5.78 -8.64 9.39
CA ARG A 178 -5.40 -9.20 8.08
C ARG A 178 -6.60 -9.65 7.26
N GLY A 179 -7.58 -10.30 7.90
CA GLY A 179 -8.84 -10.66 7.25
C GLY A 179 -9.57 -9.45 6.69
N PHE A 180 -9.73 -8.38 7.47
CA PHE A 180 -10.35 -7.14 7.00
C PHE A 180 -9.59 -6.49 5.84
N VAL A 181 -8.25 -6.47 5.90
CA VAL A 181 -7.42 -5.91 4.82
C VAL A 181 -7.59 -6.72 3.55
N HIS A 182 -7.51 -8.05 3.63
CA HIS A 182 -7.74 -8.96 2.50
C HIS A 182 -9.13 -8.72 1.86
N ASP A 183 -10.19 -8.73 2.67
CA ASP A 183 -11.56 -8.63 2.18
C ASP A 183 -11.88 -7.25 1.57
N VAL A 184 -11.20 -6.20 2.02
CA VAL A 184 -11.40 -4.82 1.53
C VAL A 184 -10.54 -4.51 0.30
N LEU A 185 -9.28 -4.95 0.27
CA LEU A 185 -8.31 -4.54 -0.75
C LEU A 185 -8.03 -5.60 -1.82
N GLU A 186 -7.93 -6.88 -1.42
CA GLU A 186 -7.55 -7.95 -2.35
C GLU A 186 -8.76 -8.63 -3.00
N ALA A 187 -9.86 -8.71 -2.27
CA ALA A 187 -11.08 -9.32 -2.77
C ALA A 187 -11.88 -8.40 -3.72
N ILE A 188 -11.18 -7.67 -4.60
CA ILE A 188 -11.78 -6.73 -5.56
C ILE A 188 -12.77 -7.44 -6.51
N ASN A 189 -12.56 -8.74 -6.74
CA ASN A 189 -13.42 -9.60 -7.56
C ASN A 189 -14.50 -10.29 -6.74
N LEU A 190 -14.62 -10.04 -5.43
CA LEU A 190 -15.73 -10.56 -4.64
C LEU A 190 -17.05 -9.98 -5.14
N GLU A 191 -18.07 -10.80 -5.06
CA GLU A 191 -19.45 -10.35 -5.27
C GLU A 191 -19.70 -9.07 -4.44
N PRO A 192 -20.32 -8.02 -5.02
CA PRO A 192 -20.56 -6.74 -4.34
C PRO A 192 -21.16 -6.87 -2.93
N GLY A 193 -22.00 -7.90 -2.70
CA GLY A 193 -22.58 -8.20 -1.40
C GLY A 193 -21.55 -8.62 -0.34
N LYS A 194 -20.57 -9.45 -0.69
CA LYS A 194 -19.51 -9.90 0.25
C LYS A 194 -18.61 -8.77 0.69
N ARG A 195 -18.28 -7.86 -0.24
CA ARG A 195 -17.49 -6.68 0.10
C ARG A 195 -18.23 -5.75 1.06
N ALA A 196 -19.54 -5.55 0.85
CA ALA A 196 -20.36 -4.77 1.77
C ALA A 196 -20.44 -5.42 3.17
N GLU A 197 -20.56 -6.75 3.24
CA GLU A 197 -20.50 -7.50 4.50
C GLU A 197 -19.16 -7.33 5.22
N ALA A 198 -18.04 -7.38 4.49
CA ALA A 198 -16.70 -7.16 5.05
C ALA A 198 -16.54 -5.75 5.63
N PHE A 199 -17.01 -4.72 4.91
CA PHE A 199 -17.03 -3.35 5.43
C PHE A 199 -17.91 -3.21 6.68
N MET A 200 -19.10 -3.82 6.70
CA MET A 200 -19.97 -3.79 7.88
C MET A 200 -19.31 -4.47 9.08
N ALA A 201 -18.63 -5.59 8.87
CA ALA A 201 -17.92 -6.31 9.94
C ALA A 201 -16.75 -5.47 10.51
N LEU A 202 -15.97 -4.82 9.62
CA LEU A 202 -14.91 -3.90 10.02
C LEU A 202 -15.47 -2.70 10.81
N ASP A 203 -16.51 -2.06 10.29
CA ASP A 203 -17.15 -0.91 10.94
C ASP A 203 -17.69 -1.27 12.33
N ALA A 204 -18.36 -2.42 12.47
CA ALA A 204 -18.84 -2.92 13.75
C ALA A 204 -17.69 -3.20 14.75
N TYR A 205 -16.56 -3.74 14.26
CA TYR A 205 -15.38 -3.95 15.09
C TYR A 205 -14.81 -2.61 15.57
N ILE A 206 -14.64 -1.64 14.68
CA ILE A 206 -14.12 -0.30 15.00
C ILE A 206 -15.05 0.43 15.96
N ALA A 207 -16.37 0.38 15.74
CA ALA A 207 -17.35 0.99 16.66
C ALA A 207 -17.23 0.43 18.09
N LYS A 208 -16.99 -0.88 18.23
CA LYS A 208 -16.76 -1.52 19.52
C LYS A 208 -15.46 -1.01 20.19
N GLN A 209 -14.36 -0.91 19.42
CA GLN A 209 -13.09 -0.41 19.94
C GLN A 209 -13.17 1.05 20.34
N VAL A 210 -13.83 1.88 19.53
CA VAL A 210 -14.07 3.30 19.85
C VAL A 210 -14.88 3.43 21.14
N GLN A 211 -15.94 2.64 21.32
CA GLN A 211 -16.74 2.67 22.55
C GLN A 211 -15.90 2.24 23.78
N ASP A 212 -15.07 1.18 23.65
CA ASP A 212 -14.18 0.77 24.73
C ASP A 212 -13.19 1.87 25.13
N HIS A 213 -12.66 2.66 24.17
CA HIS A 213 -11.78 3.79 24.47
C HIS A 213 -12.50 4.99 25.08
N ILE A 214 -13.80 5.16 24.83
CA ILE A 214 -14.64 6.15 25.51
C ILE A 214 -14.83 5.74 26.97
N ASP A 215 -15.12 4.46 27.22
CA ASP A 215 -15.40 3.94 28.55
C ASP A 215 -14.10 3.77 29.38
N ASN A 216 -12.99 3.46 28.73
CA ASN A 216 -11.68 3.18 29.31
C ASN A 216 -10.57 3.98 28.60
N PRO A 217 -10.43 5.30 28.83
CA PRO A 217 -9.45 6.15 28.16
C PRO A 217 -8.00 5.67 28.35
N ARG A 218 -7.18 5.73 27.29
CA ARG A 218 -5.78 5.32 27.23
C ARG A 218 -4.93 6.41 26.55
N ASP A 219 -3.62 6.29 26.67
CA ASP A 219 -2.68 7.18 25.97
C ASP A 219 -2.28 6.53 24.64
N ASP A 220 -3.15 6.63 23.64
CA ASP A 220 -2.99 6.08 22.28
C ASP A 220 -3.63 6.96 21.21
N LEU A 221 -3.47 6.54 19.95
CA LEU A 221 -3.94 7.32 18.80
C LEU A 221 -5.48 7.36 18.72
N THR A 222 -6.18 6.34 19.18
CA THR A 222 -7.65 6.32 19.22
C THR A 222 -8.17 7.38 20.20
N ASN A 223 -7.62 7.44 21.41
CA ASN A 223 -7.97 8.48 22.36
C ASN A 223 -7.52 9.88 21.94
N PHE A 224 -6.38 9.98 21.26
CA PHE A 224 -5.97 11.25 20.65
C PHE A 224 -7.03 11.74 19.65
N LEU A 225 -7.53 10.88 18.76
CA LEU A 225 -8.59 11.23 17.80
C LEU A 225 -9.91 11.58 18.47
N LEU A 226 -10.31 10.85 19.52
CA LEU A 226 -11.54 11.13 20.30
C LEU A 226 -11.51 12.52 20.94
N ASN A 227 -10.35 13.04 21.28
CA ASN A 227 -10.16 14.37 21.89
C ASN A 227 -9.80 15.45 20.87
N ALA A 228 -9.59 15.10 19.60
CA ALA A 228 -9.23 16.03 18.56
C ALA A 228 -10.42 16.91 18.12
N LYS A 229 -10.11 18.07 17.55
CA LYS A 229 -11.10 19.04 17.08
C LYS A 229 -10.79 19.47 15.66
N ILE A 230 -11.85 19.71 14.90
CA ILE A 230 -11.82 20.37 13.61
C ILE A 230 -12.80 21.54 13.64
N TYR A 231 -12.39 22.73 13.21
CA TYR A 231 -13.20 23.99 13.33
C TYR A 231 -13.74 24.22 14.75
N ASP A 232 -12.89 23.98 15.77
CA ASP A 232 -13.23 24.10 17.20
C ASP A 232 -14.36 23.15 17.70
N GLN A 233 -14.80 22.23 16.87
CA GLN A 233 -15.77 21.19 17.23
C GLN A 233 -15.07 19.84 17.41
N PRO A 234 -15.50 19.03 18.39
CA PRO A 234 -15.03 17.64 18.51
C PRO A 234 -15.25 16.88 17.20
N LEU A 235 -14.34 15.95 16.87
CA LEU A 235 -14.58 15.05 15.75
C LEU A 235 -15.84 14.21 16.00
N SER A 236 -16.64 13.99 14.97
CA SER A 236 -17.72 13.00 15.04
C SER A 236 -17.14 11.59 15.21
N LEU A 237 -17.87 10.69 15.87
CA LEU A 237 -17.45 9.28 16.01
C LEU A 237 -17.26 8.62 14.63
N GLN A 238 -18.01 9.05 13.63
CA GLN A 238 -17.86 8.62 12.25
C GLN A 238 -16.52 9.06 11.65
N HIS A 239 -16.07 10.30 11.90
CA HIS A 239 -14.75 10.76 11.46
C HIS A 239 -13.64 9.97 12.17
N VAL A 240 -13.76 9.78 13.48
CA VAL A 240 -12.82 8.98 14.27
C VAL A 240 -12.74 7.55 13.72
N GLY A 241 -13.88 6.87 13.56
CA GLY A 241 -13.94 5.51 13.01
C GLY A 241 -13.35 5.42 11.59
N GLY A 242 -13.72 6.33 10.70
CA GLY A 242 -13.17 6.37 9.33
C GLY A 242 -11.66 6.60 9.29
N SER A 243 -11.12 7.46 10.18
CA SER A 243 -9.66 7.64 10.30
C SER A 243 -8.96 6.39 10.83
N ILE A 244 -9.56 5.67 11.77
CA ILE A 244 -9.03 4.40 12.30
C ILE A 244 -9.04 3.32 11.20
N ILE A 245 -10.14 3.20 10.45
CA ILE A 245 -10.26 2.29 9.30
C ILE A 245 -9.14 2.58 8.30
N LEU A 246 -8.92 3.85 7.96
CA LEU A 246 -7.83 4.25 7.08
C LEU A 246 -6.47 3.79 7.59
N LEU A 247 -6.16 4.07 8.87
CA LEU A 247 -4.86 3.76 9.46
C LEU A 247 -4.60 2.24 9.48
N LEU A 248 -5.63 1.45 9.79
CA LEU A 248 -5.57 -0.01 9.77
C LEU A 248 -5.30 -0.54 8.35
N ILE A 249 -6.14 -0.16 7.39
CA ILE A 249 -6.05 -0.71 6.01
C ILE A 249 -4.77 -0.23 5.33
N ALA A 250 -4.48 1.07 5.39
CA ALA A 250 -3.33 1.63 4.68
C ALA A 250 -1.99 1.28 5.34
N GLY A 251 -1.96 1.05 6.66
CA GLY A 251 -0.73 0.78 7.41
C GLY A 251 -0.24 -0.66 7.28
N ILE A 252 -1.11 -1.63 7.04
CA ILE A 252 -0.76 -3.05 7.08
C ILE A 252 -0.23 -3.54 5.74
N ASP A 253 -1.08 -3.57 4.72
CA ASP A 253 -0.80 -4.29 3.48
C ASP A 253 0.36 -3.68 2.67
N THR A 254 0.42 -2.36 2.63
CA THR A 254 1.45 -1.64 1.88
C THR A 254 2.86 -1.88 2.44
N THR A 255 3.01 -1.87 3.75
CA THR A 255 4.28 -2.09 4.44
C THR A 255 4.68 -3.57 4.40
N TRP A 256 3.74 -4.49 4.61
CA TRP A 256 3.95 -5.91 4.38
C TRP A 256 4.47 -6.19 2.97
N SER A 257 3.79 -5.64 1.95
CA SER A 257 4.19 -5.79 0.55
C SER A 257 5.59 -5.22 0.28
N ALA A 258 5.94 -4.08 0.86
CA ALA A 258 7.27 -3.46 0.71
C ALA A 258 8.38 -4.30 1.37
N ILE A 259 8.17 -4.79 2.60
CA ILE A 259 9.12 -5.67 3.31
C ILE A 259 9.29 -6.96 2.51
N GLY A 260 8.20 -7.62 2.13
CA GLY A 260 8.23 -8.86 1.37
C GLY A 260 8.96 -8.72 0.03
N SER A 261 8.69 -7.62 -0.71
CA SER A 261 9.37 -7.34 -1.99
C SER A 261 10.86 -7.09 -1.83
N SER A 262 11.26 -6.42 -0.74
CA SER A 262 12.68 -6.18 -0.43
C SER A 262 13.40 -7.49 -0.09
N LEU A 263 12.78 -8.36 0.70
CA LEU A 263 13.32 -9.69 1.01
C LEU A 263 13.36 -10.58 -0.24
N TRP A 264 12.35 -10.51 -1.10
CA TRP A 264 12.35 -11.22 -2.39
C TRP A 264 13.50 -10.77 -3.27
N HIS A 265 13.75 -9.44 -3.36
CA HIS A 265 14.90 -8.92 -4.10
C HIS A 265 16.21 -9.50 -3.56
N LEU A 266 16.40 -9.46 -2.25
CA LEU A 266 17.62 -9.93 -1.61
C LEU A 266 17.79 -11.46 -1.70
N ALA A 267 16.69 -12.22 -1.73
CA ALA A 267 16.72 -13.66 -1.96
C ALA A 267 17.16 -14.03 -3.39
N THR A 268 16.80 -13.18 -4.37
CA THR A 268 17.10 -13.41 -5.80
C THR A 268 18.37 -12.70 -6.28
N ASN A 269 18.91 -11.75 -5.53
CA ASN A 269 20.08 -10.96 -5.89
C ASN A 269 21.17 -11.06 -4.81
N PRO A 270 21.97 -12.16 -4.83
CA PRO A 270 22.99 -12.41 -3.82
C PRO A 270 24.10 -11.36 -3.79
N VAL A 271 24.32 -10.64 -4.90
CA VAL A 271 25.31 -9.55 -4.96
C VAL A 271 24.86 -8.37 -4.09
N ASP A 272 23.64 -7.90 -4.26
CA ASP A 272 23.10 -6.79 -3.46
C ASP A 272 22.94 -7.18 -1.99
N ARG A 273 22.48 -8.41 -1.73
CA ARG A 273 22.42 -8.97 -0.37
C ARG A 273 23.80 -8.91 0.31
N ARG A 274 24.85 -9.41 -0.35
CA ARG A 274 26.22 -9.40 0.18
C ARG A 274 26.73 -7.98 0.41
N ARG A 275 26.48 -7.07 -0.54
CA ARG A 275 26.86 -5.64 -0.38
C ARG A 275 26.23 -5.01 0.86
N LEU A 276 24.97 -5.30 1.18
CA LEU A 276 24.30 -4.78 2.38
C LEU A 276 24.82 -5.42 3.68
N VAL A 277 25.16 -6.72 3.65
CA VAL A 277 25.77 -7.41 4.80
C VAL A 277 27.16 -6.85 5.09
N ASP A 278 27.99 -6.65 4.04
CA ASP A 278 29.37 -6.19 4.17
C ASP A 278 29.45 -4.66 4.45
N ASN A 279 28.46 -3.90 4.00
CA ASN A 279 28.38 -2.45 4.18
C ASN A 279 26.97 -1.99 4.58
N PRO A 280 26.60 -2.09 5.85
CA PRO A 280 25.29 -1.64 6.34
C PRO A 280 24.99 -0.15 6.14
N ALA A 281 26.01 0.69 5.88
CA ALA A 281 25.81 2.11 5.58
C ALA A 281 25.06 2.36 4.27
N LEU A 282 24.94 1.36 3.39
CA LEU A 282 24.10 1.41 2.20
C LEU A 282 22.59 1.23 2.50
N MET A 283 22.21 0.81 3.70
CA MET A 283 20.80 0.51 4.01
C MET A 283 19.84 1.68 3.71
N PRO A 284 20.13 2.94 4.07
CA PRO A 284 19.22 4.04 3.77
C PRO A 284 18.94 4.22 2.27
N THR A 285 19.97 4.14 1.42
CA THR A 285 19.79 4.26 -0.04
C THR A 285 19.10 3.03 -0.64
N ALA A 286 19.43 1.84 -0.13
CA ALA A 286 18.80 0.60 -0.55
C ALA A 286 17.28 0.58 -0.26
N ILE A 287 16.87 1.06 0.90
CA ILE A 287 15.43 1.17 1.26
C ILE A 287 14.68 2.08 0.29
N GLU A 288 15.23 3.27 -0.04
CA GLU A 288 14.59 4.16 -1.01
C GLU A 288 14.55 3.51 -2.42
N GLU A 289 15.58 2.75 -2.79
CA GLU A 289 15.59 2.06 -4.08
C GLU A 289 14.63 0.87 -4.13
N PHE A 290 14.47 0.11 -3.05
CA PHE A 290 13.45 -0.92 -2.97
C PHE A 290 12.05 -0.33 -3.05
N LEU A 291 11.80 0.79 -2.36
CA LEU A 291 10.56 1.54 -2.46
C LEU A 291 10.29 2.03 -3.90
N ARG A 292 11.32 2.53 -4.62
CA ARG A 292 11.18 2.91 -6.02
C ARG A 292 10.84 1.70 -6.89
N ALA A 293 11.66 0.68 -6.82
CA ALA A 293 11.61 -0.45 -7.73
C ALA A 293 10.38 -1.35 -7.52
N TYR A 294 9.93 -1.45 -6.27
CA TYR A 294 8.85 -2.33 -5.83
C TYR A 294 7.71 -1.57 -5.17
N ALA A 295 7.48 -0.31 -5.59
CA ALA A 295 6.34 0.47 -5.08
C ALA A 295 5.06 -0.37 -5.10
N PRO A 296 4.41 -0.58 -3.95
CA PRO A 296 3.32 -1.54 -3.90
C PRO A 296 1.99 -0.99 -4.44
N VAL A 297 1.83 0.33 -4.54
CA VAL A 297 0.51 0.96 -4.62
C VAL A 297 0.21 1.54 -6.00
N THR A 298 -0.95 1.18 -6.54
CA THR A 298 -1.67 1.92 -7.57
C THR A 298 -2.92 2.52 -6.92
N MET A 299 -2.99 3.84 -6.81
CA MET A 299 -4.19 4.52 -6.29
C MET A 299 -5.15 4.86 -7.43
N ALA A 300 -6.33 5.41 -7.08
CA ALA A 300 -7.25 5.94 -8.07
C ALA A 300 -7.72 7.35 -7.72
N ARG A 301 -8.32 7.99 -8.71
CA ARG A 301 -9.08 9.24 -8.64
C ARG A 301 -10.37 9.08 -9.43
N VAL A 302 -11.30 9.99 -9.20
CA VAL A 302 -12.55 10.09 -9.95
C VAL A 302 -12.57 11.42 -10.69
N VAL A 303 -12.84 11.39 -12.00
CA VAL A 303 -13.01 12.59 -12.82
C VAL A 303 -14.25 13.35 -12.35
N LYS A 304 -14.10 14.64 -12.02
CA LYS A 304 -15.19 15.47 -11.47
C LYS A 304 -16.20 15.90 -12.53
N ASP A 305 -15.70 16.34 -13.67
CA ASP A 305 -16.49 16.83 -14.80
C ASP A 305 -15.82 16.38 -16.11
N ASP A 306 -16.55 16.40 -17.22
CA ASP A 306 -15.97 16.11 -18.53
C ASP A 306 -14.71 16.96 -18.75
N TYR A 307 -13.58 16.32 -19.02
CA TYR A 307 -12.28 16.97 -19.08
C TYR A 307 -11.40 16.42 -20.19
N ASN A 308 -10.84 17.32 -21.01
CA ASN A 308 -9.87 16.94 -22.03
C ASN A 308 -8.45 16.94 -21.43
N PHE A 309 -7.94 15.75 -21.13
CA PHE A 309 -6.61 15.54 -20.61
C PHE A 309 -5.65 15.10 -21.71
N HIS A 310 -4.82 16.02 -22.21
CA HIS A 310 -3.86 15.77 -23.31
C HIS A 310 -4.48 15.10 -24.55
N GLY A 311 -5.70 15.51 -24.95
CA GLY A 311 -6.41 14.95 -26.09
C GLY A 311 -7.27 13.72 -25.75
N ASN A 312 -7.27 13.26 -24.49
CA ASN A 312 -8.13 12.19 -24.03
C ASN A 312 -9.40 12.78 -23.40
N GLU A 313 -10.56 12.47 -23.95
CA GLU A 313 -11.87 12.96 -23.51
C GLU A 313 -12.38 12.15 -22.33
N MET A 314 -11.86 12.45 -21.12
CA MET A 314 -12.31 11.82 -19.87
C MET A 314 -13.73 12.28 -19.53
N LYS A 315 -14.57 11.36 -19.09
CA LYS A 315 -15.96 11.65 -18.71
C LYS A 315 -16.10 11.78 -17.21
N GLN A 316 -17.08 12.59 -16.80
CA GLN A 316 -17.49 12.69 -15.40
C GLN A 316 -17.72 11.29 -14.82
N ASN A 317 -17.16 11.03 -13.65
CA ASN A 317 -17.18 9.76 -12.94
C ASN A 317 -16.32 8.63 -13.55
N ASP A 318 -15.50 8.89 -14.56
CA ASP A 318 -14.47 7.92 -14.94
C ASP A 318 -13.47 7.72 -13.80
N TRP A 319 -12.94 6.51 -13.70
CA TRP A 319 -11.78 6.24 -12.87
C TRP A 319 -10.48 6.65 -13.57
N VAL A 320 -9.54 7.17 -12.81
CA VAL A 320 -8.15 7.38 -13.27
C VAL A 320 -7.22 6.71 -12.29
N LEU A 321 -6.49 5.71 -12.75
CA LEU A 321 -5.46 5.05 -11.95
C LEU A 321 -4.23 5.95 -11.81
N LEU A 322 -3.57 5.86 -10.66
CA LEU A 322 -2.27 6.47 -10.36
C LEU A 322 -1.26 5.34 -10.09
N PRO A 323 -0.71 4.70 -11.13
CA PRO A 323 0.21 3.58 -10.99
C PRO A 323 1.60 4.10 -10.62
N PHE A 324 1.83 4.39 -9.33
CA PHE A 324 3.14 4.85 -8.83
C PHE A 324 4.29 3.89 -9.19
N PRO A 325 4.08 2.55 -9.22
CA PRO A 325 5.12 1.65 -9.71
C PRO A 325 5.49 1.88 -11.18
N ALA A 326 4.54 2.24 -12.05
CA ALA A 326 4.83 2.58 -13.44
C ALA A 326 5.60 3.91 -13.56
N ALA A 327 5.19 4.93 -12.79
CA ALA A 327 5.88 6.22 -12.71
C ALA A 327 7.33 6.07 -12.24
N ASN A 328 7.58 5.20 -11.27
CA ASN A 328 8.91 4.91 -10.74
C ASN A 328 9.83 4.13 -11.70
N ARG A 329 9.29 3.64 -12.79
CA ARG A 329 10.00 2.91 -13.86
C ARG A 329 10.08 3.72 -15.15
N ASP A 330 9.76 5.01 -15.11
CA ASP A 330 9.87 5.88 -16.29
C ASP A 330 11.34 6.25 -16.53
N PRO A 331 11.93 5.84 -17.70
CA PRO A 331 13.32 6.16 -18.02
C PRO A 331 13.60 7.65 -18.27
N LYS A 332 12.55 8.47 -18.42
CA LYS A 332 12.71 9.93 -18.49
C LYS A 332 13.01 10.54 -17.13
N GLU A 333 12.54 9.93 -16.05
CA GLU A 333 12.76 10.41 -14.68
C GLU A 333 13.93 9.68 -13.99
N PHE A 334 14.10 8.38 -14.24
CA PHE A 334 15.13 7.57 -13.59
C PHE A 334 16.10 6.96 -14.61
N GLU A 335 17.35 7.34 -14.52
CA GLU A 335 18.40 6.66 -15.28
C GLU A 335 18.46 5.17 -14.86
N ASN A 336 18.56 4.26 -15.85
CA ASN A 336 18.49 2.82 -15.63
C ASN A 336 17.25 2.40 -14.80
N ALA A 337 16.06 2.92 -15.17
CA ALA A 337 14.81 2.76 -14.42
C ALA A 337 14.43 1.30 -14.14
N ASP A 338 14.77 0.37 -15.04
CA ASP A 338 14.47 -1.06 -14.90
C ASP A 338 15.46 -1.81 -14.00
N GLN A 339 16.60 -1.20 -13.67
CA GLN A 339 17.59 -1.78 -12.77
C GLN A 339 17.32 -1.35 -11.32
N VAL A 340 17.66 -2.23 -10.38
CA VAL A 340 17.71 -1.90 -8.96
C VAL A 340 19.16 -1.54 -8.61
N LEU A 341 19.36 -0.31 -8.17
CA LEU A 341 20.68 0.22 -7.80
C LEU A 341 20.64 0.63 -6.33
N ILE A 342 21.03 -0.27 -5.42
CA ILE A 342 20.92 -0.07 -3.96
C ILE A 342 21.73 1.13 -3.42
N ASP A 343 22.57 1.73 -4.23
CA ASP A 343 23.34 2.92 -3.97
C ASP A 343 22.91 4.14 -4.79
N ARG A 344 21.68 4.15 -5.34
CA ARG A 344 21.12 5.29 -6.07
C ARG A 344 21.02 6.51 -5.16
N GLU A 345 21.81 7.55 -5.44
CA GLU A 345 21.89 8.76 -4.60
C GLU A 345 20.67 9.67 -4.79
N VAL A 346 20.25 9.91 -6.04
CA VAL A 346 19.09 10.75 -6.35
C VAL A 346 17.90 9.85 -6.66
N ASN A 347 16.95 9.81 -5.72
CA ASN A 347 15.83 8.88 -5.80
C ASN A 347 14.51 9.56 -5.39
N ARG A 348 13.93 10.36 -6.32
CA ARG A 348 12.68 11.10 -6.09
C ARG A 348 11.45 10.26 -6.46
N HIS A 349 11.40 9.05 -5.93
CA HIS A 349 10.34 8.11 -6.27
C HIS A 349 8.96 8.52 -5.73
N ALA A 350 7.93 8.04 -6.42
CA ALA A 350 6.52 8.25 -6.09
C ALA A 350 5.90 7.12 -5.25
N ALA A 351 6.69 6.23 -4.62
CA ALA A 351 6.16 5.08 -3.88
C ALA A 351 5.20 5.46 -2.74
N PHE A 352 5.39 6.64 -2.17
CA PHE A 352 4.51 7.21 -1.15
C PHE A 352 3.41 8.11 -1.71
N GLY A 353 3.11 8.02 -2.99
CA GLY A 353 2.20 8.92 -3.66
C GLY A 353 2.76 10.33 -3.83
N LEU A 354 1.96 11.18 -4.47
CA LEU A 354 2.29 12.55 -4.86
C LEU A 354 1.17 13.51 -4.42
N GLY A 355 1.44 14.81 -4.47
CA GLY A 355 0.46 15.86 -4.18
C GLY A 355 0.02 15.89 -2.72
N ILE A 356 -1.18 16.40 -2.47
CA ILE A 356 -1.72 16.61 -1.12
C ILE A 356 -1.94 15.32 -0.35
N HIS A 357 -2.15 14.20 -1.07
CA HIS A 357 -2.36 12.88 -0.50
C HIS A 357 -1.06 12.05 -0.32
N ARG A 358 0.12 12.66 -0.45
CA ARG A 358 1.38 11.96 -0.18
C ARG A 358 1.30 11.26 1.18
N CYS A 359 1.73 10.00 1.23
CA CYS A 359 1.57 9.10 2.38
C CYS A 359 1.94 9.77 3.70
N LEU A 360 1.00 9.75 4.65
CA LEU A 360 1.18 10.28 5.99
C LEU A 360 2.16 9.42 6.80
N GLY A 361 2.06 8.07 6.63
CA GLY A 361 2.87 7.08 7.33
C GLY A 361 4.25 6.84 6.71
N SER A 362 4.72 7.68 5.79
CA SER A 362 5.97 7.44 5.07
C SER A 362 7.22 7.31 5.96
N ASN A 363 7.24 7.98 7.12
CA ASN A 363 8.33 7.84 8.10
C ASN A 363 8.25 6.49 8.81
N LEU A 364 7.05 6.07 9.21
CA LEU A 364 6.82 4.77 9.85
C LEU A 364 7.18 3.62 8.92
N ALA A 365 6.68 3.64 7.69
CA ALA A 365 6.96 2.61 6.69
C ALA A 365 8.46 2.48 6.40
N ARG A 366 9.21 3.59 6.31
CA ARG A 366 10.66 3.55 6.16
C ARG A 366 11.36 2.93 7.37
N LEU A 367 10.91 3.27 8.57
CA LEU A 367 11.45 2.71 9.80
C LEU A 367 11.20 1.20 9.88
N GLU A 368 9.97 0.76 9.66
CA GLU A 368 9.60 -0.65 9.68
C GLU A 368 10.38 -1.45 8.62
N LEU A 369 10.43 -0.94 7.39
CA LEU A 369 11.15 -1.58 6.29
C LEU A 369 12.66 -1.68 6.59
N ARG A 370 13.27 -0.59 7.06
CA ARG A 370 14.69 -0.58 7.43
C ARG A 370 15.00 -1.59 8.53
N VAL A 371 14.28 -1.54 9.63
CA VAL A 371 14.49 -2.42 10.77
C VAL A 371 14.24 -3.89 10.40
N ALA A 372 13.19 -4.16 9.64
CA ALA A 372 12.88 -5.53 9.19
C ALA A 372 14.03 -6.11 8.35
N VAL A 373 14.53 -5.35 7.36
CA VAL A 373 15.61 -5.81 6.49
C VAL A 373 16.92 -5.96 7.27
N GLU A 374 17.26 -5.00 8.16
CA GLU A 374 18.44 -5.08 9.01
C GLU A 374 18.45 -6.33 9.90
N GLU A 375 17.36 -6.58 10.64
CA GLU A 375 17.28 -7.71 11.56
C GLU A 375 17.23 -9.06 10.81
N PHE A 376 16.56 -9.10 9.65
CA PHE A 376 16.50 -10.31 8.83
C PHE A 376 17.88 -10.67 8.25
N LEU A 377 18.62 -9.69 7.69
CA LEU A 377 19.97 -9.88 7.18
C LEU A 377 20.99 -10.23 8.28
N ALA A 378 20.84 -9.63 9.47
CA ALA A 378 21.70 -9.97 10.60
C ALA A 378 21.52 -11.41 11.07
N ALA A 379 20.30 -11.94 10.98
CA ALA A 379 19.99 -13.32 11.37
C ALA A 379 20.29 -14.34 10.27
N PHE A 380 20.04 -13.99 9.02
CA PHE A 380 20.09 -14.87 7.86
C PHE A 380 20.85 -14.23 6.67
N PRO A 381 22.17 -14.03 6.79
CA PRO A 381 22.96 -13.28 5.78
C PRO A 381 23.02 -13.95 4.41
N ASP A 382 22.80 -15.25 4.34
CA ASP A 382 22.94 -16.07 3.12
C ASP A 382 21.60 -16.73 2.67
N PHE A 383 20.44 -16.16 3.06
CA PHE A 383 19.15 -16.71 2.66
C PHE A 383 18.93 -16.62 1.13
N GLU A 384 18.14 -17.53 0.58
CA GLU A 384 17.82 -17.59 -0.85
C GLU A 384 16.37 -18.08 -1.03
N LEU A 385 15.80 -17.95 -2.23
CA LEU A 385 14.50 -18.58 -2.51
C LEU A 385 14.59 -20.10 -2.29
N ALA A 386 13.57 -20.67 -1.67
CA ALA A 386 13.50 -22.12 -1.51
C ALA A 386 13.39 -22.78 -2.89
N PRO A 387 14.24 -23.76 -3.22
CA PRO A 387 14.14 -24.48 -4.48
C PRO A 387 12.77 -25.16 -4.60
N ASP A 388 12.26 -25.20 -5.82
CA ASP A 388 11.00 -25.85 -6.19
C ASP A 388 9.73 -25.25 -5.57
N GLU A 389 9.84 -24.11 -4.86
CA GLU A 389 8.71 -23.37 -4.30
C GLU A 389 8.39 -22.13 -5.15
N VAL A 390 7.11 -21.75 -5.17
CA VAL A 390 6.63 -20.62 -5.99
C VAL A 390 6.29 -19.44 -5.08
N VAL A 391 6.84 -18.28 -5.41
CA VAL A 391 6.44 -17.01 -4.78
C VAL A 391 5.07 -16.62 -5.30
N LYS A 392 4.10 -16.41 -4.40
CA LYS A 392 2.78 -15.91 -4.77
C LYS A 392 2.69 -14.42 -4.53
N TRP A 393 2.23 -13.70 -5.55
CA TRP A 393 2.04 -12.26 -5.51
C TRP A 393 0.56 -11.91 -5.44
N SER A 394 0.23 -10.82 -4.75
CA SER A 394 -1.11 -10.24 -4.81
C SER A 394 -1.43 -9.68 -6.19
N VAL A 395 -2.71 -9.58 -6.49
CA VAL A 395 -3.25 -8.93 -7.68
C VAL A 395 -3.97 -7.63 -7.31
N GLY A 396 -4.26 -6.78 -8.30
CA GLY A 396 -5.00 -5.53 -8.10
C GLY A 396 -4.13 -4.33 -7.73
N GLN A 397 -4.64 -3.46 -6.86
CA GLN A 397 -4.04 -2.15 -6.60
C GLN A 397 -2.87 -2.16 -5.60
N ILE A 398 -2.71 -3.22 -4.84
CA ILE A 398 -1.55 -3.41 -3.94
C ILE A 398 -0.78 -4.63 -4.40
N ARG A 399 0.50 -4.45 -4.70
CA ARG A 399 1.37 -5.52 -5.20
C ARG A 399 2.48 -5.86 -4.21
N GLY A 400 2.53 -7.13 -3.81
CA GLY A 400 3.59 -7.66 -2.94
C GLY A 400 3.50 -9.18 -2.80
N PRO A 401 4.55 -9.84 -2.32
CA PRO A 401 4.51 -11.28 -2.06
C PRO A 401 3.52 -11.61 -0.94
N ARG A 402 2.66 -12.58 -1.18
CA ARG A 402 1.74 -13.16 -0.18
C ARG A 402 2.29 -14.44 0.41
N GLU A 403 3.05 -15.17 -0.38
CA GLU A 403 3.89 -16.29 0.06
C GLU A 403 5.29 -16.07 -0.50
N LEU A 404 6.29 -16.12 0.36
CA LEU A 404 7.71 -15.94 0.03
C LEU A 404 8.54 -17.03 0.71
N PRO A 405 8.54 -18.25 0.16
CA PRO A 405 9.32 -19.33 0.73
C PRO A 405 10.82 -19.09 0.51
N VAL A 406 11.58 -19.00 1.60
CA VAL A 406 13.03 -18.80 1.58
C VAL A 406 13.73 -19.86 2.42
N ARG A 407 14.88 -20.32 1.95
CA ARG A 407 15.82 -21.12 2.71
C ARG A 407 16.72 -20.19 3.49
N ILE A 408 16.72 -20.29 4.83
CA ILE A 408 17.43 -19.38 5.72
C ILE A 408 18.77 -19.90 6.23
N ASN A 409 19.02 -21.21 6.13
CA ASN A 409 20.26 -21.83 6.60
C ASN A 409 21.13 -22.33 5.43
N ALA A 410 21.21 -21.54 4.36
CA ALA A 410 21.86 -21.97 3.12
C ALA A 410 23.35 -22.30 3.29
N ARG A 411 24.04 -21.81 4.32
CA ARG A 411 25.44 -22.16 4.66
C ARG A 411 25.81 -21.83 6.11
N THR A 412 25.51 -22.70 7.02
CA THR A 412 26.31 -22.88 8.22
C THR A 412 26.65 -24.36 8.35
N LEU A 413 27.41 -24.84 7.38
CA LEU A 413 28.15 -26.11 7.48
C LEU A 413 29.62 -25.80 7.20
#